data_83c7bf7adef62c916e88553c3c73ca92
#
_entry.id   83c7bf7adef62c916e88553c3c73ca92
#
_cell.length_a   1.000
_cell.length_b   1.000
_cell.length_c   1.000
_cell.angle_alpha   90.00
_cell.angle_beta   90.00
_cell.angle_gamma   90.00
#
_symmetry.space_group_name_H-M   'P 1'
#
loop_
_entity.id
_entity.type
_entity.pdbx_description
1 polymer ?
#
loop_
_entity_poly.entity_id
_entity_poly.type
_entity_poly.pdbx_seq_one_letter_code
_entity_poly.pdbx_strand_id
1 'polypeptide(L)'
;WVIGQQQQKRIASAQNSSVGIGSTAPEILLKNPDGEAIALSSFKGKYVLLDFWAGWCAPCRRENPNLVKAYNKYNDKGFEIYQVSLDKSRDEWLRAIKTDNLTWTQVSDLKFWGSPIAKLYYIKSIPANFLIDPYGKIVAQNLRGQALDAKLNEIFK
;
A
#
# COMPACT_ATOMS: atom_id res chain seq x y z
N TRP A 1 -13.27 -9.00 1.21
CA TRP A 1 -12.53 -7.73 1.09
C TRP A 1 -13.41 -6.51 1.12
N VAL A 2 -14.43 -6.47 0.25
CA VAL A 2 -15.31 -5.30 0.23
C VAL A 2 -16.26 -5.40 1.40
N ILE A 3 -16.20 -4.41 2.29
CA ILE A 3 -17.01 -4.35 3.49
C ILE A 3 -17.88 -3.12 3.40
N GLY A 4 -19.14 -3.25 3.82
CA GLY A 4 -20.03 -2.09 3.91
C GLY A 4 -19.51 -1.06 4.91
N GLN A 5 -19.92 0.19 4.72
CA GLN A 5 -19.43 1.29 5.57
C GLN A 5 -19.69 1.06 7.05
N GLN A 6 -20.82 0.48 7.39
CA GLN A 6 -21.15 0.21 8.79
C GLN A 6 -20.23 -0.84 9.41
N GLN A 7 -19.87 -1.87 8.63
CA GLN A 7 -18.93 -2.87 9.10
C GLN A 7 -17.54 -2.28 9.29
N GLN A 8 -17.10 -1.45 8.37
CA GLN A 8 -15.80 -0.78 8.49
C GLN A 8 -15.74 0.10 9.74
N LYS A 9 -16.80 0.85 10.01
CA LYS A 9 -16.86 1.69 11.20
C LYS A 9 -16.83 0.85 12.49
N ARG A 10 -17.54 -0.26 12.52
CA ARG A 10 -17.53 -1.15 13.69
C ARG A 10 -16.17 -1.75 13.93
N ILE A 11 -15.51 -2.22 12.88
CA ILE A 11 -14.17 -2.79 13.00
C ILE A 11 -13.20 -1.72 13.52
N ALA A 12 -13.21 -0.55 12.91
CA ALA A 12 -12.30 0.53 13.29
C ALA A 12 -12.55 1.02 14.72
N SER A 13 -13.81 1.12 15.15
CA SER A 13 -14.13 1.61 16.49
C SER A 13 -13.96 0.54 17.57
N ALA A 14 -14.16 -0.73 17.22
CA ALA A 14 -14.09 -1.81 18.21
C ALA A 14 -12.66 -2.21 18.54
N GLN A 15 -11.74 -2.14 17.56
CA GLN A 15 -10.38 -2.65 17.76
C GLN A 15 -9.37 -1.87 16.94
N ASN A 16 -8.60 -1.03 17.60
CA ASN A 16 -7.50 -0.34 16.95
C ASN A 16 -6.43 -1.30 16.43
N SER A 17 -6.39 -2.51 16.97
CA SER A 17 -5.42 -3.53 16.59
C SER A 17 -5.94 -4.47 15.51
N SER A 18 -7.14 -4.22 14.96
CA SER A 18 -7.74 -5.13 13.99
C SER A 18 -7.05 -5.12 12.62
N VAL A 19 -6.20 -4.12 12.35
CA VAL A 19 -5.43 -4.05 11.12
C VAL A 19 -4.04 -4.59 11.38
N GLY A 20 -3.86 -5.87 11.14
CA GLY A 20 -2.57 -6.53 11.36
C GLY A 20 -2.57 -7.90 10.73
N ILE A 21 -1.52 -8.66 10.98
CA ILE A 21 -1.37 -10.01 10.41
C ILE A 21 -2.56 -10.88 10.82
N GLY A 22 -3.16 -11.51 9.82
CA GLY A 22 -4.33 -12.39 10.00
C GLY A 22 -5.66 -11.69 9.78
N SER A 23 -5.70 -10.37 9.73
CA SER A 23 -6.95 -9.64 9.49
C SER A 23 -7.16 -9.37 8.01
N THR A 24 -8.42 -9.18 7.62
CA THR A 24 -8.76 -8.75 6.27
C THR A 24 -8.37 -7.28 6.11
N ALA A 25 -7.65 -6.98 5.03
CA ALA A 25 -7.26 -5.60 4.74
C ALA A 25 -8.51 -4.76 4.45
N PRO A 26 -8.73 -3.63 5.15
CA PRO A 26 -9.84 -2.73 4.84
C PRO A 26 -9.76 -2.21 3.41
N GLU A 27 -10.92 -2.05 2.79
CA GLU A 27 -10.98 -1.56 1.41
C GLU A 27 -10.45 -0.13 1.30
N ILE A 28 -9.78 0.13 0.19
CA ILE A 28 -9.31 1.48 -0.17
C ILE A 28 -9.86 1.81 -1.55
N LEU A 29 -10.42 3.01 -1.68
CA LEU A 29 -10.87 3.53 -2.97
C LEU A 29 -10.36 4.96 -3.06
N LEU A 30 -9.24 5.14 -3.74
CA LEU A 30 -8.60 6.44 -3.93
C LEU A 30 -8.27 6.64 -5.39
N LYS A 31 -8.00 7.88 -5.78
CA LYS A 31 -7.74 8.23 -7.18
C LYS A 31 -6.26 8.11 -7.52
N ASN A 32 -6.01 7.62 -8.72
CA ASN A 32 -4.67 7.61 -9.30
C ASN A 32 -4.35 9.00 -9.88
N PRO A 33 -3.13 9.20 -10.43
CA PRO A 33 -2.77 10.49 -11.03
C PRO A 33 -3.68 10.97 -12.16
N ASP A 34 -4.35 10.05 -12.84
CA ASP A 34 -5.26 10.40 -13.93
C ASP A 34 -6.68 10.70 -13.45
N GLY A 35 -6.92 10.65 -12.14
CA GLY A 35 -8.22 10.93 -11.55
C GLY A 35 -9.17 9.74 -11.52
N GLU A 36 -8.68 8.55 -11.86
CA GLU A 36 -9.49 7.33 -11.82
C GLU A 36 -9.43 6.69 -10.44
N ALA A 37 -10.59 6.28 -9.92
CA ALA A 37 -10.66 5.60 -8.64
C ALA A 37 -10.23 4.14 -8.80
N ILE A 38 -9.23 3.74 -8.02
CA ILE A 38 -8.68 2.37 -8.06
C ILE A 38 -8.93 1.71 -6.71
N ALA A 39 -9.71 0.63 -6.71
CA ALA A 39 -10.00 -0.11 -5.49
C ALA A 39 -8.86 -1.09 -5.18
N LEU A 40 -8.47 -1.16 -3.91
CA LEU A 40 -7.50 -2.17 -3.46
C LEU A 40 -8.01 -3.57 -3.79
N SER A 41 -9.30 -3.81 -3.63
CA SER A 41 -9.92 -5.11 -3.91
C SER A 41 -9.88 -5.52 -5.38
N SER A 42 -9.59 -4.59 -6.30
CA SER A 42 -9.46 -4.93 -7.72
C SER A 42 -8.25 -5.82 -8.00
N PHE A 43 -7.34 -5.95 -7.04
CA PHE A 43 -6.17 -6.81 -7.16
C PHE A 43 -6.35 -8.17 -6.49
N LYS A 44 -7.56 -8.50 -6.07
CA LYS A 44 -7.86 -9.81 -5.49
C LYS A 44 -7.45 -10.92 -6.46
N GLY A 45 -6.85 -11.97 -5.94
CA GLY A 45 -6.26 -13.03 -6.75
C GLY A 45 -4.74 -12.91 -6.89
N LYS A 46 -4.17 -11.79 -6.47
CA LYS A 46 -2.72 -11.56 -6.47
C LYS A 46 -2.26 -11.19 -5.07
N TYR A 47 -0.96 -11.40 -4.82
CA TYR A 47 -0.33 -10.82 -3.64
C TYR A 47 -0.13 -9.34 -3.88
N VAL A 48 -0.49 -8.50 -2.92
CA VAL A 48 -0.39 -7.04 -3.04
C VAL A 48 0.44 -6.49 -1.89
N LEU A 49 1.46 -5.71 -2.20
CA LEU A 49 2.15 -4.91 -1.20
C LEU A 49 1.47 -3.55 -1.15
N LEU A 50 0.73 -3.33 -0.07
CA LEU A 50 0.12 -2.03 0.21
C LEU A 50 1.15 -1.20 0.96
N ASP A 51 1.64 -0.15 0.33
CA ASP A 51 2.73 0.67 0.87
C ASP A 51 2.27 2.12 1.04
N PHE A 52 2.51 2.68 2.21
CA PHE A 52 2.23 4.09 2.52
C PHE A 52 3.54 4.87 2.46
N TRP A 53 3.55 5.94 1.68
CA TRP A 53 4.76 6.71 1.40
C TRP A 53 4.42 8.16 1.13
N ALA A 54 5.42 8.96 0.81
CA ALA A 54 5.23 10.33 0.31
C ALA A 54 6.48 10.77 -0.45
N GLY A 55 6.29 11.68 -1.39
CA GLY A 55 7.41 12.23 -2.16
C GLY A 55 8.40 13.03 -1.32
N TRP A 56 7.94 13.57 -0.19
CA TRP A 56 8.78 14.31 0.75
C TRP A 56 9.48 13.41 1.79
N CYS A 57 9.21 12.12 1.78
CA CYS A 57 9.69 11.19 2.79
C CYS A 57 11.02 10.56 2.35
N ALA A 58 12.14 11.00 2.93
CA ALA A 58 13.44 10.50 2.55
C ALA A 58 13.61 8.99 2.74
N PRO A 59 13.21 8.40 3.89
CA PRO A 59 13.29 6.94 4.03
C PRO A 59 12.44 6.19 3.01
N CYS A 60 11.26 6.72 2.65
CA CYS A 60 10.42 6.11 1.63
C CYS A 60 11.12 6.12 0.27
N ARG A 61 11.75 7.24 -0.06
CA ARG A 61 12.47 7.39 -1.32
C ARG A 61 13.68 6.44 -1.38
N ARG A 62 14.35 6.21 -0.25
CA ARG A 62 15.46 5.25 -0.19
C ARG A 62 14.99 3.82 -0.36
N GLU A 63 13.77 3.49 0.06
CA GLU A 63 13.23 2.14 -0.09
C GLU A 63 12.67 1.89 -1.50
N ASN A 64 12.25 2.92 -2.22
CA ASN A 64 11.63 2.76 -3.54
C ASN A 64 12.47 1.93 -4.53
N PRO A 65 13.82 2.05 -4.60
CA PRO A 65 14.60 1.15 -5.47
C PRO A 65 14.42 -0.33 -5.14
N ASN A 66 14.25 -0.69 -3.87
CA ASN A 66 14.00 -2.08 -3.49
C ASN A 66 12.61 -2.52 -3.96
N LEU A 67 11.62 -1.63 -3.92
CA LEU A 67 10.29 -1.91 -4.45
C LEU A 67 10.32 -2.11 -5.96
N VAL A 68 11.09 -1.31 -6.67
CA VAL A 68 11.26 -1.46 -8.13
C VAL A 68 11.86 -2.82 -8.45
N LYS A 69 12.90 -3.23 -7.72
CA LYS A 69 13.51 -4.55 -7.92
C LYS A 69 12.51 -5.67 -7.66
N ALA A 70 11.78 -5.59 -6.57
CA ALA A 70 10.77 -6.60 -6.22
C ALA A 70 9.67 -6.67 -7.29
N TYR A 71 9.19 -5.54 -7.73
CA TYR A 71 8.15 -5.46 -8.75
C TYR A 71 8.62 -6.11 -10.06
N ASN A 72 9.81 -5.75 -10.51
CA ASN A 72 10.35 -6.31 -11.76
C ASN A 72 10.58 -7.80 -11.67
N LYS A 73 10.93 -8.31 -10.50
CA LYS A 73 11.24 -9.74 -10.32
C LYS A 73 9.98 -10.60 -10.18
N TYR A 74 8.94 -10.09 -9.53
CA TYR A 74 7.80 -10.92 -9.13
C TYR A 74 6.46 -10.52 -9.76
N ASN A 75 6.39 -9.41 -10.48
CA ASN A 75 5.11 -8.95 -11.03
C ASN A 75 4.45 -9.99 -11.94
N ASP A 76 5.24 -10.64 -12.79
CA ASP A 76 4.72 -11.67 -13.71
C ASP A 76 4.34 -12.97 -13.00
N LYS A 77 4.62 -13.08 -11.71
CA LYS A 77 4.29 -14.25 -10.89
C LYS A 77 3.06 -14.06 -10.03
N GLY A 78 2.40 -12.89 -10.16
CA GLY A 78 1.20 -12.60 -9.38
C GLY A 78 1.43 -11.65 -8.21
N PHE A 79 2.41 -10.75 -8.34
CA PHE A 79 2.72 -9.75 -7.34
C PHE A 79 2.38 -8.35 -7.86
N GLU A 80 1.69 -7.55 -7.04
CA GLU A 80 1.38 -6.16 -7.34
C GLU A 80 1.78 -5.25 -6.20
N ILE A 81 1.96 -3.98 -6.51
CA ILE A 81 2.19 -2.94 -5.51
C ILE A 81 1.09 -1.89 -5.65
N TYR A 82 0.52 -1.51 -4.52
CA TYR A 82 -0.49 -0.47 -4.43
C TYR A 82 0.05 0.55 -3.44
N GLN A 83 0.54 1.68 -3.94
CA GLN A 83 1.15 2.70 -3.08
C GLN A 83 0.18 3.84 -2.82
N VAL A 84 0.00 4.16 -1.53
CA VAL A 84 -0.84 5.26 -1.08
C VAL A 84 0.07 6.41 -0.65
N SER A 85 -0.04 7.54 -1.32
CA SER A 85 0.77 8.71 -1.00
C SER A 85 0.10 9.57 0.06
N LEU A 86 0.89 10.01 1.03
CA LEU A 86 0.49 11.00 2.04
C LEU A 86 1.01 12.39 1.67
N ASP A 87 1.21 12.65 0.38
CA ASP A 87 1.54 14.00 -0.09
C ASP A 87 0.33 14.93 0.04
N LYS A 88 0.57 16.21 0.17
CA LYS A 88 -0.47 17.22 0.02
C LYS A 88 -0.32 17.98 -1.29
N SER A 89 0.84 17.91 -1.92
CA SER A 89 1.12 18.54 -3.20
C SER A 89 1.09 17.50 -4.31
N ARG A 90 0.17 17.68 -5.27
CA ARG A 90 0.08 16.81 -6.44
C ARG A 90 1.39 16.83 -7.25
N ASP A 91 1.95 18.02 -7.45
CA ASP A 91 3.19 18.16 -8.23
C ASP A 91 4.36 17.41 -7.61
N GLU A 92 4.49 17.50 -6.29
CA GLU A 92 5.55 16.80 -5.56
C GLU A 92 5.39 15.29 -5.69
N TRP A 93 4.15 14.81 -5.56
CA TRP A 93 3.81 13.40 -5.70
C TRP A 93 4.17 12.88 -7.10
N LEU A 94 3.72 13.58 -8.13
CA LEU A 94 3.97 13.18 -9.52
C LEU A 94 5.46 13.20 -9.85
N ARG A 95 6.20 14.20 -9.37
CA ARG A 95 7.65 14.26 -9.58
C ARG A 95 8.36 13.08 -8.95
N ALA A 96 7.98 12.70 -7.74
CA ALA A 96 8.59 11.57 -7.06
C ALA A 96 8.32 10.26 -7.80
N ILE A 97 7.09 10.05 -8.27
CA ILE A 97 6.73 8.87 -9.06
C ILE A 97 7.65 8.76 -10.28
N LYS A 98 7.82 9.86 -11.00
CA LYS A 98 8.64 9.88 -12.21
C LYS A 98 10.12 9.69 -11.90
N THR A 99 10.63 10.41 -10.93
CA THR A 99 12.04 10.34 -10.55
C THR A 99 12.45 8.96 -10.11
N ASP A 100 11.60 8.29 -9.34
CA ASP A 100 11.90 6.97 -8.78
C ASP A 100 11.46 5.82 -9.68
N ASN A 101 10.89 6.11 -10.86
CA ASN A 101 10.41 5.11 -11.83
C ASN A 101 9.40 4.13 -11.23
N LEU A 102 8.40 4.66 -10.56
CA LEU A 102 7.36 3.84 -9.94
C LEU A 102 6.25 3.58 -10.97
N THR A 103 6.22 2.35 -11.50
CA THR A 103 5.35 1.99 -12.63
C THR A 103 4.06 1.30 -12.23
N TRP A 104 3.86 1.04 -10.95
CA TRP A 104 2.68 0.36 -10.42
C TRP A 104 1.61 1.37 -10.00
N THR A 105 0.52 0.86 -9.42
CA THR A 105 -0.61 1.67 -9.00
C THR A 105 -0.22 2.67 -7.92
N GLN A 106 -0.51 3.93 -8.18
CA GLN A 106 -0.29 5.04 -7.25
C GLN A 106 -1.62 5.73 -7.00
N VAL A 107 -1.97 5.91 -5.73
CA VAL A 107 -3.21 6.60 -5.35
C VAL A 107 -2.94 7.58 -4.22
N SER A 108 -3.79 8.60 -4.11
CA SER A 108 -3.69 9.57 -3.02
C SER A 108 -4.98 10.37 -2.89
N ASP A 109 -5.29 10.82 -1.67
CA ASP A 109 -6.33 11.82 -1.45
C ASP A 109 -5.73 13.22 -1.26
N LEU A 110 -4.40 13.34 -1.26
CA LEU A 110 -3.66 14.59 -1.10
C LEU A 110 -4.01 15.33 0.20
N LYS A 111 -4.31 14.59 1.25
CA LYS A 111 -4.71 15.15 2.54
C LYS A 111 -3.62 15.05 3.61
N PHE A 112 -2.40 14.69 3.21
CA PHE A 112 -1.28 14.58 4.13
C PHE A 112 -1.66 13.64 5.28
N TRP A 113 -1.33 13.99 6.52
CA TRP A 113 -1.69 13.16 7.67
C TRP A 113 -3.18 13.20 8.01
N GLY A 114 -3.96 14.05 7.34
CA GLY A 114 -5.41 14.09 7.47
C GLY A 114 -6.14 13.01 6.68
N SER A 115 -5.42 12.15 5.97
CA SER A 115 -6.02 11.09 5.17
C SER A 115 -6.83 10.12 6.03
N PRO A 116 -8.13 9.90 5.73
CA PRO A 116 -8.91 8.89 6.43
C PRO A 116 -8.35 7.48 6.26
N ILE A 117 -7.68 7.21 5.13
CA ILE A 117 -7.10 5.89 4.88
C ILE A 117 -5.90 5.65 5.78
N ALA A 118 -5.05 6.67 5.99
CA ALA A 118 -3.95 6.56 6.92
C ALA A 118 -4.46 6.28 8.34
N LYS A 119 -5.55 6.93 8.73
CA LYS A 119 -6.17 6.70 10.04
C LYS A 119 -6.76 5.31 10.15
N LEU A 120 -7.42 4.84 9.09
CA LEU A 120 -8.03 3.51 9.05
C LEU A 120 -6.98 2.41 9.25
N TYR A 121 -5.79 2.58 8.70
CA TYR A 121 -4.69 1.61 8.83
C TYR A 121 -3.75 1.93 9.99
N TYR A 122 -4.09 2.92 10.81
CA TYR A 122 -3.28 3.32 11.98
C TYR A 122 -1.85 3.67 11.62
N ILE A 123 -1.68 4.37 10.47
CA ILE A 123 -0.36 4.78 10.01
C ILE A 123 0.08 6.01 10.81
N LYS A 124 1.18 5.86 11.57
CA LYS A 124 1.74 6.92 12.39
C LYS A 124 3.09 7.39 11.89
N SER A 125 3.73 6.59 11.08
CA SER A 125 5.01 6.93 10.46
C SER A 125 5.10 6.21 9.12
N ILE A 126 5.89 6.76 8.21
CA ILE A 126 6.12 6.17 6.90
C ILE A 126 7.64 6.05 6.66
N PRO A 127 8.08 5.07 5.87
CA PRO A 127 7.29 4.09 5.12
C PRO A 127 6.64 3.05 6.03
N ALA A 128 5.45 2.59 5.64
CA ALA A 128 4.75 1.51 6.32
C ALA A 128 4.07 0.66 5.26
N ASN A 129 4.11 -0.67 5.40
CA ASN A 129 3.48 -1.51 4.41
C ASN A 129 2.85 -2.76 5.01
N PHE A 130 1.98 -3.36 4.22
CA PHE A 130 1.28 -4.60 4.54
C PHE A 130 1.31 -5.48 3.31
N LEU A 131 1.73 -6.74 3.46
CA LEU A 131 1.64 -7.71 2.37
C LEU A 131 0.32 -8.44 2.51
N ILE A 132 -0.47 -8.41 1.44
CA ILE A 132 -1.84 -8.94 1.40
C ILE A 132 -1.86 -10.13 0.46
N ASP A 133 -2.46 -11.24 0.90
CA ASP A 133 -2.55 -12.45 0.09
C ASP A 133 -3.68 -12.35 -0.96
N PRO A 134 -3.81 -13.34 -1.88
CA PRO A 134 -4.85 -13.29 -2.91
C PRO A 134 -6.28 -13.27 -2.39
N TYR A 135 -6.50 -13.61 -1.13
CA TYR A 135 -7.84 -13.59 -0.51
C TYR A 135 -8.12 -12.30 0.25
N GLY A 136 -7.15 -11.37 0.29
CA GLY A 136 -7.34 -10.09 0.97
C GLY A 136 -6.87 -10.07 2.41
N LYS A 137 -6.18 -11.10 2.88
CA LYS A 137 -5.67 -11.14 4.26
C LYS A 137 -4.26 -10.60 4.34
N ILE A 138 -3.98 -9.86 5.41
CA ILE A 138 -2.64 -9.36 5.69
C ILE A 138 -1.80 -10.52 6.23
N VAL A 139 -0.70 -10.83 5.55
CA VAL A 139 0.18 -11.94 5.93
C VAL A 139 1.54 -11.48 6.46
N ALA A 140 1.90 -10.21 6.23
CA ALA A 140 3.12 -9.64 6.77
C ALA A 140 2.99 -8.12 6.78
N GLN A 141 3.85 -7.44 7.53
CA GLN A 141 3.86 -5.98 7.55
C GLN A 141 5.27 -5.45 7.77
N ASN A 142 5.48 -4.23 7.28
CA ASN A 142 6.76 -3.50 7.42
C ASN A 142 7.96 -4.28 6.88
N LEU A 143 7.78 -4.84 5.69
CA LEU A 143 8.85 -5.53 4.98
C LEU A 143 9.70 -4.53 4.21
N ARG A 144 11.00 -4.54 4.45
CA ARG A 144 11.95 -3.61 3.81
C ARG A 144 13.21 -4.34 3.37
N GLY A 145 13.79 -3.87 2.26
CA GLY A 145 15.09 -4.36 1.80
C GLY A 145 15.10 -5.87 1.62
N GLN A 146 16.08 -6.51 2.24
CA GLN A 146 16.25 -7.96 2.13
C GLN A 146 15.08 -8.75 2.71
N ALA A 147 14.43 -8.24 3.75
CA ALA A 147 13.27 -8.92 4.34
C ALA A 147 12.11 -9.03 3.34
N LEU A 148 11.91 -7.99 2.54
CA LEU A 148 10.89 -8.02 1.49
C LEU A 148 11.25 -9.07 0.43
N ASP A 149 12.47 -9.04 -0.07
CA ASP A 149 12.91 -10.00 -1.09
C ASP A 149 12.83 -11.43 -0.58
N ALA A 150 13.26 -11.67 0.65
CA ALA A 150 13.22 -13.00 1.26
C ALA A 150 11.78 -13.52 1.36
N LYS A 151 10.85 -12.66 1.80
CA LYS A 151 9.45 -13.05 1.92
C LYS A 151 8.81 -13.37 0.56
N LEU A 152 9.08 -12.54 -0.44
CA LEU A 152 8.55 -12.77 -1.78
C LEU A 152 9.17 -14.02 -2.42
N ASN A 153 10.45 -14.25 -2.18
CA ASN A 153 11.12 -15.47 -2.68
C ASN A 153 10.52 -16.72 -2.04
N GLU A 154 10.17 -16.65 -0.77
CA GLU A 154 9.49 -17.76 -0.07
C GLU A 154 8.13 -18.06 -0.71
N ILE A 155 7.38 -17.03 -1.06
CA ILE A 155 6.02 -17.17 -1.63
C ILE A 155 6.07 -17.63 -3.09
N PHE A 156 7.00 -17.10 -3.88
CA PHE A 156 7.04 -17.29 -5.33
C PHE A 156 8.15 -18.22 -5.80
N LYS A 157 8.56 -19.15 -4.98
CA LYS A 157 9.60 -20.12 -5.34
C LYS A 157 9.36 -20.79 -6.69
#